data_220eb9c75f4cc578454dfbb7ef7637a8
#
_entry.id   220eb9c75f4cc578454dfbb7ef7637a8
#
_cell.length_a   1.000
_cell.length_b   1.000
_cell.length_c   1.000
_cell.angle_alpha   90.00
_cell.angle_beta   90.00
_cell.angle_gamma   90.00
#
_symmetry.space_group_name_H-M   'P 1'
#
loop_
_entity.id
_entity.type
_entity.pdbx_description
1 polymer ?
#
loop_
_entity_poly.entity_id
_entity_poly.type
_entity_poly.pdbx_seq_one_letter_code
_entity_poly.pdbx_strand_id
1 'polypeptide(L)'
;MAITLDATVGGANANTYITLADANSFIEGLILSDDNAAWDGSSTDNKNRALFTAAQRIDREKFLGARVADTQALEWPRSGVRKPDTYTNLYGLSFPNRLVADYYTDTEIPDRVKHAQVILAVYLNNNRNGLELSGLEDFAAVSIGNINVTPRFYGATGIDLSLIHI
;
A
#
# COMPACT_ATOMS: atom_id res chain seq x y z
N MET A 1 -3.72 23.93 7.42
CA MET A 1 -3.59 23.20 8.71
C MET A 1 -2.67 22.02 8.44
N ALA A 2 -1.58 21.90 9.19
CA ALA A 2 -0.63 20.79 9.05
C ALA A 2 -1.24 19.49 9.57
N ILE A 3 -1.03 18.39 8.86
CA ILE A 3 -1.45 17.05 9.33
C ILE A 3 -0.32 16.51 10.22
N THR A 4 -0.67 16.16 11.46
CA THR A 4 0.23 15.42 12.35
C THR A 4 0.07 13.94 12.08
N LEU A 5 1.17 13.25 11.80
CA LEU A 5 1.19 11.81 11.61
C LEU A 5 1.28 11.08 12.96
N ASP A 6 0.45 10.07 13.14
CA ASP A 6 0.47 9.16 14.28
C ASP A 6 0.65 7.73 13.72
N ALA A 7 1.83 7.15 13.96
CA ALA A 7 2.21 5.80 13.53
C ALA A 7 2.14 4.79 14.69
N THR A 8 1.37 5.07 15.74
CA THR A 8 1.21 4.15 16.87
C THR A 8 0.57 2.85 16.42
N VAL A 9 1.27 1.73 16.59
CA VAL A 9 0.79 0.40 16.17
C VAL A 9 -0.48 0.03 16.94
N GLY A 10 -1.56 -0.25 16.24
CA GLY A 10 -2.86 -0.55 16.86
C GLY A 10 -3.53 0.62 17.58
N GLY A 11 -3.03 1.84 17.41
CA GLY A 11 -3.57 3.03 18.05
C GLY A 11 -4.95 3.42 17.52
N ALA A 12 -5.83 3.91 18.42
CA ALA A 12 -7.16 4.39 18.05
C ALA A 12 -7.15 5.69 17.23
N ASN A 13 -6.04 6.44 17.28
CA ASN A 13 -5.84 7.68 16.52
C ASN A 13 -4.75 7.54 15.45
N ALA A 14 -4.20 6.34 15.26
CA ALA A 14 -3.19 6.10 14.24
C ALA A 14 -3.75 6.45 12.86
N ASN A 15 -2.94 7.13 12.04
CA ASN A 15 -3.34 7.58 10.71
C ASN A 15 -2.29 7.30 9.65
N THR A 16 -1.23 6.60 10.01
CA THR A 16 -0.15 6.16 9.13
C THR A 16 0.50 4.90 9.68
N TYR A 17 1.07 4.07 8.81
CA TYR A 17 1.81 2.86 9.21
C TYR A 17 3.30 3.11 9.45
N ILE A 18 3.81 4.27 9.03
CA ILE A 18 5.23 4.59 9.09
C ILE A 18 5.42 6.07 9.46
N THR A 19 6.47 6.39 10.19
CA THR A 19 6.81 7.78 10.48
C THR A 19 7.41 8.47 9.25
N LEU A 20 7.38 9.80 9.21
CA LEU A 20 8.02 10.55 8.13
C LEU A 20 9.54 10.31 8.09
N ALA A 21 10.18 10.16 9.26
CA ALA A 21 11.63 9.89 9.34
C ALA A 21 11.99 8.55 8.71
N ASP A 22 11.24 7.49 9.06
CA ASP A 22 11.46 6.16 8.51
C ASP A 22 11.13 6.11 7.00
N ALA A 23 10.09 6.83 6.57
CA ALA A 23 9.74 6.97 5.16
C ALA A 23 10.87 7.61 4.35
N ASN A 24 11.46 8.70 4.85
CA ASN A 24 12.61 9.35 4.22
C ASN A 24 13.81 8.38 4.14
N SER A 25 14.11 7.69 5.25
CA SER A 25 15.23 6.72 5.28
C SER A 25 15.03 5.57 4.28
N PHE A 26 13.78 5.11 4.11
CA PHE A 26 13.48 4.10 3.11
C PHE A 26 13.71 4.62 1.68
N ILE A 27 13.28 5.85 1.38
CA ILE A 27 13.43 6.46 0.06
C ILE A 27 14.91 6.69 -0.28
N GLU A 28 15.73 7.12 0.69
CA GLU A 28 17.19 7.28 0.53
C GLU A 28 17.89 5.98 0.11
N GLY A 29 17.34 4.82 0.51
CA GLY A 29 17.83 3.50 0.12
C GLY A 29 17.44 3.06 -1.30
N LEU A 30 16.53 3.79 -1.96
CA LEU A 30 16.09 3.46 -3.32
C LEU A 30 16.96 4.11 -4.39
N ILE A 31 16.91 3.56 -5.61
CA ILE A 31 17.53 4.20 -6.76
C ILE A 31 16.88 5.56 -6.98
N LEU A 32 17.71 6.59 -7.14
CA LEU A 32 17.24 7.94 -7.40
C LEU A 32 16.41 7.97 -8.70
N SER A 33 15.20 8.49 -8.60
CA SER A 33 14.27 8.70 -9.70
C SER A 33 13.74 10.14 -9.65
N ASP A 34 13.09 10.58 -10.71
CA ASP A 34 12.46 11.90 -10.74
C ASP A 34 11.40 12.03 -9.64
N ASP A 35 10.69 10.94 -9.35
CA ASP A 35 9.70 10.89 -8.27
C ASP A 35 10.34 11.06 -6.88
N ASN A 36 11.49 10.44 -6.63
CA ASN A 36 12.23 10.59 -5.40
C ASN A 36 12.78 12.02 -5.26
N ALA A 37 13.30 12.61 -6.33
CA ALA A 37 13.75 13.99 -6.34
C ALA A 37 12.60 14.98 -6.05
N ALA A 38 11.41 14.74 -6.61
CA ALA A 38 10.22 15.52 -6.33
C ALA A 38 9.76 15.39 -4.86
N TRP A 39 9.90 14.18 -4.29
CA TRP A 39 9.67 13.96 -2.87
C TRP A 39 10.62 14.79 -2.02
N ASP A 40 11.92 14.76 -2.28
CA ASP A 40 12.91 15.49 -1.49
C ASP A 40 12.69 16.99 -1.51
N GLY A 41 12.32 17.54 -2.65
CA GLY A 41 11.96 18.96 -2.82
C GLY A 41 10.62 19.37 -2.21
N SER A 42 9.82 18.42 -1.71
CA SER A 42 8.49 18.72 -1.17
C SER A 42 8.54 19.16 0.28
N SER A 43 7.59 20.05 0.65
CA SER A 43 7.42 20.48 2.04
C SER A 43 6.99 19.32 2.94
N THR A 44 7.34 19.40 4.22
CA THR A 44 6.90 18.45 5.26
C THR A 44 5.38 18.26 5.27
N ASP A 45 4.61 19.34 5.12
CA ASP A 45 3.15 19.26 5.03
C ASP A 45 2.65 18.43 3.86
N ASN A 46 3.27 18.57 2.69
CA ASN A 46 2.90 17.78 1.51
C ASN A 46 3.27 16.31 1.69
N LYS A 47 4.46 16.03 2.24
CA LYS A 47 4.89 14.67 2.58
C LYS A 47 3.92 14.00 3.56
N ASN A 48 3.53 14.71 4.63
CA ASN A 48 2.58 14.22 5.62
C ASN A 48 1.21 13.93 4.99
N ARG A 49 0.69 14.83 4.15
CA ARG A 49 -0.58 14.61 3.44
C ARG A 49 -0.51 13.42 2.49
N ALA A 50 0.61 13.25 1.80
CA ALA A 50 0.81 12.11 0.91
C ALA A 50 0.84 10.79 1.69
N LEU A 51 1.57 10.71 2.81
CA LEU A 51 1.59 9.52 3.68
C LEU A 51 0.22 9.22 4.27
N PHE A 52 -0.49 10.21 4.77
CA PHE A 52 -1.86 10.08 5.27
C PHE A 52 -2.81 9.53 4.20
N THR A 53 -2.78 10.11 3.00
CA THR A 53 -3.64 9.68 1.89
C THR A 53 -3.29 8.27 1.42
N ALA A 54 -1.99 7.93 1.38
CA ALA A 54 -1.52 6.60 1.02
C ALA A 54 -2.01 5.55 2.03
N ALA A 55 -1.94 5.82 3.35
CA ALA A 55 -2.47 4.94 4.38
C ALA A 55 -3.97 4.66 4.16
N GLN A 56 -4.77 5.72 3.95
CA GLN A 56 -6.20 5.58 3.69
C GLN A 56 -6.54 4.77 2.44
N ARG A 57 -5.68 4.82 1.41
CA ARG A 57 -5.87 4.00 0.21
C ARG A 57 -5.54 2.54 0.47
N ILE A 58 -4.45 2.26 1.18
CA ILE A 58 -4.05 0.90 1.56
C ILE A 58 -5.13 0.26 2.43
N ASP A 59 -5.74 0.99 3.34
CA ASP A 59 -6.80 0.49 4.23
C ASP A 59 -8.11 0.11 3.51
N ARG A 60 -8.27 0.50 2.25
CA ARG A 60 -9.40 0.05 1.42
C ARG A 60 -9.18 -1.33 0.80
N GLU A 61 -7.94 -1.82 0.83
CA GLU A 61 -7.63 -3.14 0.32
C GLU A 61 -8.13 -4.24 1.26
N LYS A 62 -8.45 -5.38 0.69
CA LYS A 62 -8.90 -6.55 1.46
C LYS A 62 -7.70 -7.33 1.96
N PHE A 63 -7.49 -7.31 3.26
CA PHE A 63 -6.44 -8.07 3.91
C PHE A 63 -6.96 -9.39 4.48
N LEU A 64 -6.08 -10.39 4.54
CA LEU A 64 -6.33 -11.66 5.23
C LEU A 64 -6.31 -11.46 6.76
N GLY A 65 -6.87 -12.42 7.49
CA GLY A 65 -6.93 -12.38 8.95
C GLY A 65 -7.96 -11.38 9.47
N ALA A 66 -7.85 -11.05 10.76
CA ALA A 66 -8.73 -10.10 11.43
C ALA A 66 -7.92 -8.98 12.10
N ARG A 67 -8.49 -7.79 12.23
CA ARG A 67 -7.89 -6.73 13.05
C ARG A 67 -7.70 -7.23 14.48
N VAL A 68 -6.60 -6.85 15.12
CA VAL A 68 -6.28 -7.30 16.49
C VAL A 68 -7.24 -6.67 17.49
N ALA A 69 -7.63 -5.42 17.31
CA ALA A 69 -8.56 -4.72 18.19
C ALA A 69 -9.61 -3.95 17.39
N ASP A 70 -10.85 -3.96 17.87
CA ASP A 70 -11.94 -3.21 17.24
C ASP A 70 -11.72 -1.70 17.32
N THR A 71 -10.94 -1.24 18.30
CA THR A 71 -10.64 0.18 18.52
C THR A 71 -9.49 0.72 17.68
N GLN A 72 -8.71 -0.15 17.00
CA GLN A 72 -7.63 0.33 16.16
C GLN A 72 -8.18 1.10 14.95
N ALA A 73 -7.53 2.21 14.59
CA ALA A 73 -7.97 3.08 13.51
C ALA A 73 -7.65 2.50 12.12
N LEU A 74 -6.50 1.82 11.98
CA LEU A 74 -6.00 1.28 10.72
C LEU A 74 -6.26 -0.23 10.62
N GLU A 75 -6.15 -0.80 9.41
CA GLU A 75 -6.36 -2.23 9.16
C GLU A 75 -5.26 -3.14 9.73
N TRP A 76 -4.04 -2.64 9.95
CA TRP A 76 -2.95 -3.34 10.61
C TRP A 76 -2.67 -2.75 12.00
N PRO A 77 -2.24 -3.58 13.00
CA PRO A 77 -1.86 -4.99 12.93
C PRO A 77 -3.04 -5.96 12.79
N ARG A 78 -2.76 -7.18 12.30
CA ARG A 78 -3.78 -8.22 12.07
C ARG A 78 -3.33 -9.56 12.61
N SER A 79 -4.26 -10.27 13.24
CA SER A 79 -4.05 -11.66 13.69
C SER A 79 -4.40 -12.67 12.58
N GLY A 80 -3.78 -13.83 12.64
CA GLY A 80 -4.04 -14.94 11.71
C GLY A 80 -3.46 -14.74 10.30
N VAL A 81 -2.59 -13.76 10.09
CA VAL A 81 -1.90 -13.55 8.82
C VAL A 81 -0.55 -14.25 8.83
N ARG A 82 -0.37 -15.17 7.91
CA ARG A 82 0.88 -15.93 7.76
C ARG A 82 1.98 -15.07 7.13
N LYS A 83 3.20 -15.18 7.66
CA LYS A 83 4.39 -14.59 7.04
C LYS A 83 4.72 -15.32 5.74
N PRO A 84 5.01 -14.60 4.65
CA PRO A 84 5.41 -15.21 3.40
C PRO A 84 6.75 -15.95 3.61
N ASP A 85 6.88 -17.12 2.97
CA ASP A 85 8.13 -17.90 2.88
C ASP A 85 8.77 -18.32 4.22
N THR A 86 8.06 -18.18 5.34
CA THR A 86 8.54 -18.68 6.63
C THR A 86 8.01 -20.07 6.89
N TYR A 87 8.90 -21.03 6.71
CA TYR A 87 8.68 -22.41 7.13
C TYR A 87 9.75 -22.74 8.18
N THR A 88 9.38 -22.73 9.42
CA THR A 88 10.28 -23.18 10.48
C THR A 88 10.11 -24.68 10.70
N ASN A 89 11.23 -25.42 10.69
CA ASN A 89 11.23 -26.80 11.15
C ASN A 89 10.96 -26.82 12.67
N LEU A 90 9.82 -27.35 13.08
CA LEU A 90 9.37 -27.34 14.47
C LEU A 90 10.30 -28.15 15.42
N TYR A 91 11.12 -29.02 14.89
CA TYR A 91 11.88 -29.97 15.74
C TYR A 91 13.25 -30.25 15.16
N GLY A 92 14.11 -29.51 14.79
CA GLY A 92 15.52 -29.93 14.52
C GLY A 92 15.75 -31.41 14.14
N LEU A 93 14.71 -32.19 13.97
CA LEU A 93 14.66 -33.61 13.64
C LEU A 93 14.28 -33.73 12.17
N SER A 94 15.05 -34.50 11.44
CA SER A 94 14.99 -34.79 10.02
C SER A 94 13.70 -35.45 9.53
N PHE A 95 12.54 -34.90 9.87
CA PHE A 95 11.31 -35.25 9.19
C PHE A 95 10.98 -34.18 8.14
N PRO A 96 11.10 -34.47 6.86
CA PRO A 96 11.10 -33.46 5.81
C PRO A 96 9.77 -32.73 5.59
N ASN A 97 8.71 -32.99 6.36
CA ASN A 97 7.38 -32.54 5.98
C ASN A 97 6.54 -31.86 7.06
N ARG A 98 7.12 -31.40 8.18
CA ARG A 98 6.37 -30.58 9.13
C ARG A 98 6.93 -29.16 9.17
N LEU A 99 6.57 -28.41 8.16
CA LEU A 99 6.81 -26.98 8.12
C LEU A 99 5.71 -26.29 8.95
N VAL A 100 6.10 -25.55 9.96
CA VAL A 100 5.18 -24.72 10.74
C VAL A 100 5.14 -23.34 10.12
N ALA A 101 3.95 -22.89 9.75
CA ALA A 101 3.75 -21.53 9.27
C ALA A 101 4.03 -20.55 10.41
N ASP A 102 4.83 -19.55 10.15
CA ASP A 102 5.02 -18.42 11.05
C ASP A 102 3.97 -17.35 10.75
N TYR A 103 3.45 -16.71 11.78
CA TYR A 103 2.41 -15.69 11.68
C TYR A 103 2.94 -14.36 12.18
N TYR A 104 2.40 -13.27 11.64
CA TYR A 104 2.65 -11.95 12.20
C TYR A 104 2.08 -11.86 13.61
N THR A 105 2.81 -11.18 14.49
CA THR A 105 2.35 -10.93 15.85
C THR A 105 1.32 -9.81 15.89
N ASP A 106 0.55 -9.76 16.97
CA ASP A 106 -0.51 -8.74 17.17
C ASP A 106 0.02 -7.30 17.28
N THR A 107 1.33 -7.11 17.32
CA THR A 107 2.00 -5.81 17.38
C THR A 107 2.88 -5.53 16.16
N GLU A 108 2.83 -6.40 15.15
CA GLU A 108 3.70 -6.32 13.98
C GLU A 108 2.95 -5.82 12.75
N ILE A 109 3.45 -4.76 12.15
CA ILE A 109 3.02 -4.31 10.82
C ILE A 109 4.06 -4.79 9.81
N PRO A 110 3.69 -5.56 8.78
CA PRO A 110 4.65 -6.03 7.77
C PRO A 110 5.38 -4.87 7.11
N ASP A 111 6.68 -4.98 6.93
CA ASP A 111 7.47 -3.94 6.25
C ASP A 111 6.98 -3.71 4.83
N ARG A 112 6.45 -4.75 4.16
CA ARG A 112 5.84 -4.61 2.83
C ARG A 112 4.66 -3.63 2.82
N VAL A 113 3.86 -3.55 3.90
CA VAL A 113 2.75 -2.58 4.02
C VAL A 113 3.30 -1.18 4.19
N LYS A 114 4.32 -1.00 5.06
CA LYS A 114 4.99 0.29 5.26
C LYS A 114 5.65 0.77 3.96
N HIS A 115 6.39 -0.10 3.28
CA HIS A 115 7.05 0.22 2.01
C HIS A 115 6.04 0.55 0.90
N ALA A 116 4.94 -0.20 0.81
CA ALA A 116 3.87 0.12 -0.14
C ALA A 116 3.27 1.50 0.13
N GLN A 117 3.07 1.86 1.40
CA GLN A 117 2.60 3.20 1.75
C GLN A 117 3.57 4.30 1.29
N VAL A 118 4.88 4.10 1.49
CA VAL A 118 5.88 5.09 1.08
C VAL A 118 5.90 5.25 -0.43
N ILE A 119 5.97 4.14 -1.18
CA ILE A 119 5.98 4.17 -2.65
C ILE A 119 4.71 4.88 -3.18
N LEU A 120 3.54 4.54 -2.61
CA LEU A 120 2.29 5.19 -3.00
C LEU A 120 2.29 6.68 -2.62
N ALA A 121 2.85 7.06 -1.46
CA ALA A 121 2.94 8.46 -1.05
C ALA A 121 3.86 9.28 -1.96
N VAL A 122 5.00 8.72 -2.39
CA VAL A 122 5.91 9.35 -3.36
C VAL A 122 5.18 9.56 -4.68
N TYR A 123 4.48 8.57 -5.19
CA TYR A 123 3.66 8.68 -6.40
C TYR A 123 2.60 9.77 -6.27
N LEU A 124 1.83 9.80 -5.17
CA LEU A 124 0.79 10.80 -4.93
C LEU A 124 1.34 12.22 -4.75
N ASN A 125 2.52 12.35 -4.16
CA ASN A 125 3.17 13.66 -4.02
C ASN A 125 3.57 14.25 -5.36
N ASN A 126 4.01 13.42 -6.30
CA ASN A 126 4.38 13.83 -7.65
C ASN A 126 3.15 14.06 -8.53
N ASN A 127 2.16 13.19 -8.44
CA ASN A 127 0.93 13.24 -9.23
C ASN A 127 -0.22 13.82 -8.41
N ARG A 128 -0.15 15.10 -8.06
CA ARG A 128 -1.14 15.77 -7.18
C ARG A 128 -2.57 15.78 -7.73
N ASN A 129 -2.73 15.67 -9.03
CA ASN A 129 -4.03 15.52 -9.71
C ASN A 129 -4.45 14.05 -9.87
N GLY A 130 -3.58 13.11 -9.51
CA GLY A 130 -3.73 11.67 -9.72
C GLY A 130 -4.57 10.94 -8.69
N LEU A 131 -5.66 11.54 -8.21
CA LEU A 131 -6.76 10.79 -7.60
C LEU A 131 -7.53 10.00 -8.65
N GLU A 132 -7.31 10.29 -9.90
CA GLU A 132 -7.84 9.56 -11.03
C GLU A 132 -6.94 8.36 -11.32
N LEU A 133 -7.55 7.22 -11.56
CA LEU A 133 -6.89 5.98 -11.99
C LEU A 133 -6.30 6.20 -13.40
N SER A 134 -5.27 7.05 -13.51
CA SER A 134 -4.56 7.28 -14.74
C SER A 134 -3.62 6.12 -15.02
N GLY A 135 -4.06 5.20 -15.78
CA GLY A 135 -3.25 4.07 -16.27
C GLY A 135 -3.87 3.46 -17.50
N LEU A 136 -5.21 3.53 -17.58
CA LEU A 136 -5.96 3.08 -18.75
C LEU A 136 -6.57 4.26 -19.53
N GLU A 137 -6.58 5.45 -18.95
CA GLU A 137 -7.18 6.65 -19.56
C GLU A 137 -6.36 7.21 -20.71
N ASP A 138 -5.04 6.98 -20.70
CA ASP A 138 -4.14 7.39 -21.78
C ASP A 138 -4.17 6.45 -22.99
N PHE A 139 -4.89 5.34 -22.92
CA PHE A 139 -5.02 4.40 -24.03
C PHE A 139 -6.41 4.52 -24.65
N ALA A 140 -6.48 5.01 -25.88
CA ALA A 140 -7.72 5.03 -26.66
C ALA A 140 -8.25 3.59 -26.94
N ALA A 141 -7.36 2.61 -26.99
CA ALA A 141 -7.68 1.18 -27.06
C ALA A 141 -6.42 0.36 -26.75
N VAL A 142 -6.59 -0.76 -26.04
CA VAL A 142 -5.52 -1.76 -25.84
C VAL A 142 -5.94 -3.04 -26.55
N SER A 143 -5.10 -3.55 -27.45
CA SER A 143 -5.31 -4.80 -28.15
C SER A 143 -4.25 -5.81 -27.75
N ILE A 144 -4.68 -6.96 -27.22
CA ILE A 144 -3.81 -8.09 -26.88
C ILE A 144 -4.34 -9.33 -27.63
N GLY A 145 -3.73 -9.66 -28.76
CA GLY A 145 -4.21 -10.73 -29.62
C GLY A 145 -5.60 -10.41 -30.18
N ASN A 146 -6.59 -11.26 -29.94
CA ASN A 146 -7.98 -11.06 -30.37
C ASN A 146 -8.86 -10.30 -29.37
N ILE A 147 -8.27 -9.78 -28.30
CA ILE A 147 -9.00 -9.04 -27.26
C ILE A 147 -8.75 -7.54 -27.48
N ASN A 148 -9.82 -6.79 -27.79
CA ASN A 148 -9.79 -5.34 -27.86
C ASN A 148 -10.53 -4.76 -26.68
N VAL A 149 -9.83 -3.95 -25.87
CA VAL A 149 -10.41 -3.22 -24.76
C VAL A 149 -10.44 -1.73 -25.15
N THR A 150 -11.63 -1.20 -25.34
CA THR A 150 -11.88 0.22 -25.60
C THR A 150 -12.48 0.82 -24.33
N PRO A 151 -11.80 1.70 -23.61
CA PRO A 151 -12.40 2.36 -22.46
C PRO A 151 -13.54 3.25 -22.94
N ARG A 152 -14.74 3.08 -22.40
CA ARG A 152 -15.85 4.02 -22.57
C ARG A 152 -15.79 5.03 -21.44
N PHE A 153 -15.44 6.24 -21.78
CA PHE A 153 -15.62 7.38 -20.89
C PHE A 153 -17.10 7.71 -20.79
N TYR A 154 -17.75 7.32 -19.72
CA TYR A 154 -18.98 7.95 -19.27
C TYR A 154 -18.59 9.10 -18.34
N GLY A 155 -18.87 10.32 -18.80
CA GLY A 155 -18.48 11.57 -18.14
C GLY A 155 -18.42 11.51 -16.61
N ALA A 156 -17.30 11.89 -16.08
CA ALA A 156 -16.96 12.23 -14.69
C ALA A 156 -17.27 11.24 -13.55
N THR A 157 -17.84 10.06 -13.77
CA THR A 157 -18.29 9.19 -12.68
C THR A 157 -18.09 7.68 -12.87
N GLY A 158 -17.03 7.24 -13.55
CA GLY A 158 -16.68 5.82 -13.49
C GLY A 158 -16.43 5.14 -14.83
N ILE A 159 -15.45 4.27 -14.83
CA ILE A 159 -15.14 3.36 -15.93
C ILE A 159 -16.11 2.19 -15.88
N ASP A 160 -16.94 2.04 -16.90
CA ASP A 160 -17.73 0.83 -17.08
C ASP A 160 -16.92 -0.22 -17.87
N LEU A 161 -16.45 -1.24 -17.17
CA LEU A 161 -15.71 -2.37 -17.73
C LEU A 161 -16.62 -3.44 -18.35
N SER A 162 -17.88 -3.17 -18.63
CA SER A 162 -18.88 -4.18 -19.01
C SER A 162 -18.84 -4.63 -20.48
N LEU A 163 -17.88 -4.19 -21.29
CA LEU A 163 -17.76 -4.57 -22.69
C LEU A 163 -16.41 -5.21 -23.03
N ILE A 164 -16.17 -6.41 -22.49
CA ILE A 164 -15.19 -7.33 -23.07
C ILE A 164 -15.92 -8.12 -24.16
N HIS A 165 -15.72 -7.79 -25.41
CA HIS A 165 -16.12 -8.64 -26.53
C HIS A 165 -14.97 -9.60 -26.87
N ILE A 166 -15.23 -10.86 -26.64
CA ILE A 166 -14.38 -11.96 -27.11
C ILE A 166 -14.75 -12.27 -28.56
#